data_a6d9984865bfd4950a30db606dc31a3a
#
_entry.id   a6d9984865bfd4950a30db606dc31a3a
#
_cell.length_a   1.000
_cell.length_b   1.000
_cell.length_c   1.000
_cell.angle_alpha   90.00
_cell.angle_beta   90.00
_cell.angle_gamma   90.00
#
_symmetry.space_group_name_H-M   'P 1'
#
loop_
_entity.id
_entity.type
_entity.pdbx_description
1 polymer ?
#
loop_
_entity_poly.entity_id
_entity_poly.type
_entity_poly.pdbx_seq_one_letter_code
_entity_poly.pdbx_strand_id
1 'polypeptide(L)'
;MADQIRVLIVDDIPETRDHLSKLLGFEGDIDVVGAAASGVEALKLASTLTPDIVLMDINMPDMDGIATTEEMARAVPTASVIMMSVQGEADYLRRSMLAGAREFLVKPFSSDELTASIRQVYAREREKMSRMAIVAAEASGGHGGTSLTPSGDPGQVVAVFSPKGGVGRTTLAVNLAVAAATELGKKVVVVDGSFQFGDVGVLLNLNPKNKSIADLVPELEQPGHEVESIDTMVINHSAGIRVLLAPPSPEMAELITPSGVKRVIEALRLTHELVVVDCTAFFNDTTLAILDSADTILTMLSLEITSIKNMRLFLEVADQLGWEGGKIRLILNRADSALGIRVQDVEHSIGRKVDETIVSDGRSVVYALNRGVPFFLSNREAQVSQDVLRLARTLVGERVHVAPTAAEDPRKVAQKKSLFAWR
;
A
#
# COMPACT_ATOMS: atom_id res chain seq x y z
N MET A 1 15.64 -34.36 -17.79
CA MET A 1 16.16 -33.23 -18.57
C MET A 1 15.60 -32.00 -17.87
N ALA A 2 16.41 -30.97 -17.61
CA ALA A 2 15.88 -29.72 -17.05
C ALA A 2 14.92 -29.13 -18.08
N ASP A 3 13.74 -28.67 -17.65
CA ASP A 3 12.78 -27.96 -18.52
C ASP A 3 13.46 -26.68 -19.02
N GLN A 4 13.62 -26.55 -20.34
CA GLN A 4 14.17 -25.33 -20.95
C GLN A 4 13.08 -24.26 -21.01
N ILE A 5 13.46 -23.02 -20.77
CA ILE A 5 12.58 -21.85 -20.86
C ILE A 5 12.31 -21.55 -22.34
N ARG A 6 11.08 -21.65 -22.78
CA ARG A 6 10.70 -21.46 -24.20
C ARG A 6 10.42 -19.98 -24.46
N VAL A 7 11.26 -19.38 -25.31
CA VAL A 7 11.22 -17.95 -25.59
C VAL A 7 10.78 -17.68 -27.01
N LEU A 8 9.79 -16.80 -27.21
CA LEU A 8 9.40 -16.22 -28.50
C LEU A 8 9.94 -14.78 -28.57
N ILE A 9 10.64 -14.44 -29.65
CA ILE A 9 11.19 -13.10 -29.88
C ILE A 9 10.27 -12.35 -30.85
N VAL A 10 9.87 -11.12 -30.51
CA VAL A 10 9.03 -10.25 -31.34
C VAL A 10 9.66 -8.88 -31.47
N ASP A 11 10.15 -8.57 -32.67
CA ASP A 11 10.82 -7.31 -33.02
C ASP A 11 10.72 -7.12 -34.54
N ASP A 12 10.42 -5.95 -35.07
CA ASP A 12 10.28 -5.72 -36.50
C ASP A 12 11.62 -5.71 -37.24
N ILE A 13 12.73 -5.46 -36.53
CA ILE A 13 14.09 -5.38 -37.08
C ILE A 13 14.71 -6.78 -37.14
N PRO A 14 14.99 -7.31 -38.34
CA PRO A 14 15.57 -8.66 -38.53
C PRO A 14 16.90 -8.85 -37.79
N GLU A 15 17.78 -7.86 -37.83
CA GLU A 15 19.09 -7.89 -37.18
C GLU A 15 18.97 -8.03 -35.66
N THR A 16 17.97 -7.39 -35.07
CA THR A 16 17.67 -7.49 -33.61
C THR A 16 17.23 -8.90 -33.28
N ARG A 17 16.29 -9.48 -34.05
CA ARG A 17 15.84 -10.86 -33.85
C ARG A 17 16.98 -11.88 -33.95
N ASP A 18 17.84 -11.74 -34.98
CA ASP A 18 19.00 -12.60 -35.15
C ASP A 18 20.03 -12.46 -34.02
N HIS A 19 20.22 -11.23 -33.54
CA HIS A 19 21.14 -10.95 -32.43
C HIS A 19 20.63 -11.58 -31.13
N LEU A 20 19.37 -11.35 -30.78
CA LEU A 20 18.76 -11.93 -29.60
C LEU A 20 18.73 -13.46 -29.65
N SER A 21 18.40 -14.04 -30.81
CA SER A 21 18.41 -15.49 -31.00
C SER A 21 19.78 -16.11 -30.79
N LYS A 22 20.84 -15.47 -31.31
CA LYS A 22 22.21 -15.92 -31.09
C LYS A 22 22.62 -15.77 -29.63
N LEU A 23 22.30 -14.67 -29.00
CA LEU A 23 22.64 -14.38 -27.61
C LEU A 23 22.01 -15.40 -26.68
N LEU A 24 20.71 -15.68 -26.84
CA LEU A 24 19.99 -16.65 -26.02
C LEU A 24 20.40 -18.11 -26.39
N GLY A 25 20.84 -18.37 -27.62
CA GLY A 25 21.29 -19.69 -28.02
C GLY A 25 22.57 -20.18 -27.34
N PHE A 26 23.31 -19.30 -26.64
CA PHE A 26 24.45 -19.70 -25.81
C PHE A 26 24.02 -20.19 -24.39
N GLU A 27 22.77 -19.94 -24.00
CA GLU A 27 22.26 -20.32 -22.70
C GLU A 27 21.65 -21.74 -22.74
N GLY A 28 22.18 -22.64 -21.94
CA GLY A 28 21.76 -24.06 -21.98
C GLY A 28 20.37 -24.35 -21.45
N ASP A 29 19.78 -23.38 -20.71
CA ASP A 29 18.47 -23.47 -20.07
C ASP A 29 17.37 -22.67 -20.80
N ILE A 30 17.70 -21.99 -21.93
CA ILE A 30 16.78 -21.18 -22.73
C ILE A 30 16.68 -21.77 -24.15
N ASP A 31 15.46 -21.91 -24.67
CA ASP A 31 15.17 -22.38 -26.02
C ASP A 31 14.35 -21.32 -26.78
N VAL A 32 14.91 -20.75 -27.85
CA VAL A 32 14.22 -19.81 -28.73
C VAL A 32 13.30 -20.58 -29.67
N VAL A 33 12.04 -20.72 -29.31
CA VAL A 33 11.05 -21.52 -30.05
C VAL A 33 10.53 -20.85 -31.32
N GLY A 34 10.75 -19.54 -31.49
CA GLY A 34 10.32 -18.81 -32.66
C GLY A 34 10.73 -17.33 -32.64
N ALA A 35 10.54 -16.68 -33.79
CA ALA A 35 10.74 -15.24 -33.96
C ALA A 35 9.64 -14.68 -34.85
N ALA A 36 9.05 -13.54 -34.49
CA ALA A 36 7.99 -12.84 -35.22
C ALA A 36 8.43 -11.42 -35.59
N ALA A 37 8.00 -10.94 -36.74
CA ALA A 37 8.30 -9.60 -37.23
C ALA A 37 7.16 -8.59 -36.98
N SER A 38 6.02 -9.03 -36.42
CA SER A 38 4.87 -8.20 -36.15
C SER A 38 4.02 -8.76 -35.00
N GLY A 39 3.15 -7.93 -34.42
CA GLY A 39 2.21 -8.35 -33.38
C GLY A 39 1.23 -9.43 -33.83
N VAL A 40 0.72 -9.33 -35.06
CA VAL A 40 -0.19 -10.32 -35.62
C VAL A 40 0.49 -11.69 -35.80
N GLU A 41 1.72 -11.71 -36.27
CA GLU A 41 2.52 -12.92 -36.39
C GLU A 41 2.84 -13.52 -35.02
N ALA A 42 3.18 -12.66 -34.05
CA ALA A 42 3.46 -13.06 -32.67
C ALA A 42 2.29 -13.79 -32.03
N LEU A 43 1.06 -13.26 -32.14
CA LEU A 43 -0.15 -13.90 -31.62
C LEU A 43 -0.39 -15.28 -32.22
N LYS A 44 -0.20 -15.42 -33.54
CA LYS A 44 -0.36 -16.67 -34.25
C LYS A 44 0.71 -17.71 -33.84
N LEU A 45 1.97 -17.30 -33.74
CA LEU A 45 3.05 -18.18 -33.30
C LEU A 45 2.90 -18.55 -31.82
N ALA A 46 2.55 -17.63 -30.95
CA ALA A 46 2.36 -17.89 -29.52
C ALA A 46 1.26 -18.93 -29.27
N SER A 47 0.14 -18.85 -30.01
CA SER A 47 -0.96 -19.83 -29.90
C SER A 47 -0.54 -21.25 -30.33
N THR A 48 0.43 -21.37 -31.25
CA THR A 48 0.90 -22.66 -31.77
C THR A 48 2.07 -23.20 -30.95
N LEU A 49 3.02 -22.31 -30.62
CA LEU A 49 4.29 -22.69 -29.98
C LEU A 49 4.16 -22.71 -28.44
N THR A 50 3.14 -22.09 -27.86
CA THR A 50 2.96 -21.99 -26.40
C THR A 50 4.26 -21.64 -25.67
N PRO A 51 4.86 -20.44 -25.92
CA PRO A 51 6.08 -20.02 -25.24
C PRO A 51 5.82 -19.73 -23.75
N ASP A 52 6.85 -19.87 -22.93
CA ASP A 52 6.82 -19.45 -21.53
C ASP A 52 7.02 -17.93 -21.43
N ILE A 53 7.95 -17.41 -22.24
CA ILE A 53 8.32 -16.00 -22.26
C ILE A 53 8.19 -15.44 -23.70
N VAL A 54 7.68 -14.24 -23.81
CA VAL A 54 7.67 -13.45 -25.06
C VAL A 54 8.48 -12.19 -24.87
N LEU A 55 9.57 -12.03 -25.59
CA LEU A 55 10.32 -10.78 -25.68
C LEU A 55 9.65 -9.90 -26.72
N MET A 56 9.03 -8.79 -26.33
CA MET A 56 8.18 -7.97 -27.18
C MET A 56 8.75 -6.57 -27.35
N ASP A 57 9.10 -6.19 -28.58
CA ASP A 57 9.41 -4.79 -28.88
C ASP A 57 8.13 -3.93 -28.86
N ILE A 58 8.26 -2.69 -28.40
CA ILE A 58 7.12 -1.76 -28.36
C ILE A 58 6.83 -1.17 -29.74
N ASN A 59 7.87 -0.75 -30.45
CA ASN A 59 7.73 0.05 -31.67
C ASN A 59 7.67 -0.85 -32.91
N MET A 60 6.49 -1.38 -33.20
CA MET A 60 6.26 -2.18 -34.41
C MET A 60 5.23 -1.49 -35.34
N PRO A 61 5.38 -1.63 -36.70
CA PRO A 61 4.61 -0.80 -37.65
C PRO A 61 3.12 -1.11 -37.74
N ASP A 62 2.68 -2.35 -37.51
CA ASP A 62 1.27 -2.75 -37.74
C ASP A 62 0.42 -2.69 -36.47
N MET A 63 0.86 -3.41 -35.47
CA MET A 63 0.26 -3.44 -34.12
C MET A 63 1.40 -3.21 -33.13
N ASP A 64 1.30 -2.15 -32.34
CA ASP A 64 2.34 -1.87 -31.35
C ASP A 64 2.43 -2.99 -30.31
N GLY A 65 3.61 -3.10 -29.67
CA GLY A 65 3.86 -4.17 -28.70
C GLY A 65 2.92 -4.13 -27.49
N ILE A 66 2.40 -2.95 -27.12
CA ILE A 66 1.48 -2.79 -25.98
C ILE A 66 0.11 -3.40 -26.35
N ALA A 67 -0.45 -3.04 -27.51
CA ALA A 67 -1.70 -3.61 -27.99
C ALA A 67 -1.57 -5.13 -28.24
N THR A 68 -0.40 -5.58 -28.76
CA THR A 68 -0.11 -7.01 -28.92
C THR A 68 -0.10 -7.73 -27.58
N THR A 69 0.44 -7.11 -26.53
CA THR A 69 0.50 -7.69 -25.18
C THR A 69 -0.90 -7.85 -24.57
N GLU A 70 -1.79 -6.86 -24.75
CA GLU A 70 -3.20 -6.99 -24.31
C GLU A 70 -3.92 -8.17 -24.98
N GLU A 71 -3.74 -8.35 -26.29
CA GLU A 71 -4.34 -9.48 -27.00
C GLU A 71 -3.64 -10.81 -26.63
N MET A 72 -2.32 -10.81 -26.38
CA MET A 72 -1.56 -11.97 -25.93
C MET A 72 -2.08 -12.49 -24.58
N ALA A 73 -2.32 -11.57 -23.63
CA ALA A 73 -2.84 -11.91 -22.32
C ALA A 73 -4.23 -12.60 -22.38
N ARG A 74 -5.03 -12.29 -23.41
CA ARG A 74 -6.33 -12.94 -23.64
C ARG A 74 -6.20 -14.25 -24.40
N ALA A 75 -5.36 -14.29 -25.43
CA ALA A 75 -5.24 -15.44 -26.36
C ALA A 75 -4.34 -16.55 -25.81
N VAL A 76 -3.27 -16.21 -25.10
CA VAL A 76 -2.28 -17.15 -24.55
C VAL A 76 -1.90 -16.74 -23.13
N PRO A 77 -2.79 -16.89 -22.15
CA PRO A 77 -2.58 -16.42 -20.78
C PRO A 77 -1.41 -17.11 -20.04
N THR A 78 -0.88 -18.20 -20.59
CA THR A 78 0.30 -18.89 -20.06
C THR A 78 1.63 -18.24 -20.48
N ALA A 79 1.64 -17.38 -21.50
CA ALA A 79 2.82 -16.70 -21.99
C ALA A 79 3.05 -15.41 -21.20
N SER A 80 4.24 -15.24 -20.64
CA SER A 80 4.64 -14.06 -19.90
C SER A 80 5.41 -13.09 -20.80
N VAL A 81 4.93 -11.86 -20.94
CA VAL A 81 5.53 -10.85 -21.81
C VAL A 81 6.56 -10.02 -21.06
N ILE A 82 7.78 -9.92 -21.63
CA ILE A 82 8.83 -8.97 -21.25
C ILE A 82 8.91 -7.94 -22.36
N MET A 83 8.59 -6.68 -22.04
CA MET A 83 8.65 -5.60 -23.02
C MET A 83 10.07 -5.09 -23.21
N MET A 84 10.43 -4.72 -24.43
CA MET A 84 11.71 -4.12 -24.78
C MET A 84 11.47 -2.77 -25.45
N SER A 85 12.17 -1.71 -25.02
CA SER A 85 12.03 -0.37 -25.60
C SER A 85 13.33 0.42 -25.57
N VAL A 86 13.55 1.27 -26.58
CA VAL A 86 14.61 2.29 -26.56
C VAL A 86 14.22 3.51 -25.72
N GLN A 87 12.95 3.65 -25.38
CA GLN A 87 12.41 4.76 -24.60
C GLN A 87 12.11 4.28 -23.18
N GLY A 88 12.88 4.79 -22.22
CA GLY A 88 12.70 4.52 -20.78
C GLY A 88 11.71 5.47 -20.09
N GLU A 89 10.79 6.09 -20.85
CA GLU A 89 9.82 7.01 -20.29
C GLU A 89 8.78 6.26 -19.44
N ALA A 90 8.44 6.83 -18.30
CA ALA A 90 7.50 6.26 -17.33
C ALA A 90 6.13 5.90 -17.94
N ASP A 91 5.69 6.65 -18.97
CA ASP A 91 4.43 6.38 -19.65
C ASP A 91 4.44 5.05 -20.43
N TYR A 92 5.53 4.71 -21.12
CA TYR A 92 5.66 3.42 -21.81
C TYR A 92 5.71 2.25 -20.84
N LEU A 93 6.46 2.38 -19.75
CA LEU A 93 6.49 1.40 -18.67
C LEU A 93 5.08 1.14 -18.13
N ARG A 94 4.38 2.21 -17.75
CA ARG A 94 3.01 2.14 -17.21
C ARG A 94 2.05 1.43 -18.18
N ARG A 95 2.02 1.87 -19.44
CA ARG A 95 1.14 1.28 -20.46
C ARG A 95 1.44 -0.18 -20.71
N SER A 96 2.73 -0.56 -20.75
CA SER A 96 3.17 -1.94 -20.91
C SER A 96 2.70 -2.84 -19.77
N MET A 97 2.85 -2.39 -18.53
CA MET A 97 2.42 -3.15 -17.35
C MET A 97 0.90 -3.27 -17.28
N LEU A 98 0.15 -2.20 -17.63
CA LEU A 98 -1.32 -2.25 -17.71
C LEU A 98 -1.81 -3.20 -18.82
N ALA A 99 -1.07 -3.34 -19.91
CA ALA A 99 -1.34 -4.30 -20.98
C ALA A 99 -1.09 -5.77 -20.56
N GLY A 100 -0.47 -6.00 -19.40
CA GLY A 100 -0.21 -7.33 -18.87
C GLY A 100 1.23 -7.81 -19.01
N ALA A 101 2.18 -6.94 -19.38
CA ALA A 101 3.60 -7.27 -19.34
C ALA A 101 4.06 -7.60 -17.91
N ARG A 102 5.02 -8.52 -17.79
CA ARG A 102 5.58 -8.96 -16.51
C ARG A 102 6.89 -8.26 -16.15
N GLU A 103 7.57 -7.71 -17.15
CA GLU A 103 8.83 -7.01 -17.00
C GLU A 103 9.04 -6.03 -18.16
N PHE A 104 9.93 -5.05 -17.95
CA PHE A 104 10.25 -4.03 -18.95
C PHE A 104 11.76 -3.80 -18.99
N LEU A 105 12.36 -3.96 -20.18
CA LEU A 105 13.78 -3.77 -20.43
C LEU A 105 14.04 -2.56 -21.32
N VAL A 106 14.93 -1.68 -20.90
CA VAL A 106 15.34 -0.50 -21.69
C VAL A 106 16.56 -0.84 -22.53
N LYS A 107 16.45 -0.72 -23.86
CA LYS A 107 17.57 -0.89 -24.79
C LYS A 107 18.52 0.33 -24.73
N PRO A 108 19.86 0.15 -24.71
CA PRO A 108 20.56 -1.10 -24.78
C PRO A 108 20.69 -1.80 -23.43
N PHE A 109 20.47 -3.09 -23.37
CA PHE A 109 20.67 -3.95 -22.20
C PHE A 109 21.80 -4.97 -22.45
N SER A 110 22.39 -5.46 -21.39
CA SER A 110 23.43 -6.50 -21.44
C SER A 110 22.81 -7.90 -21.59
N SER A 111 23.63 -8.87 -22.04
CA SER A 111 23.27 -10.29 -22.08
C SER A 111 22.81 -10.79 -20.70
N ASP A 112 23.57 -10.43 -19.66
CA ASP A 112 23.31 -10.86 -18.29
C ASP A 112 21.99 -10.29 -17.76
N GLU A 113 21.67 -9.05 -18.11
CA GLU A 113 20.42 -8.38 -17.71
C GLU A 113 19.21 -9.04 -18.39
N LEU A 114 19.28 -9.33 -19.69
CA LEU A 114 18.24 -10.02 -20.43
C LEU A 114 17.97 -11.43 -19.87
N THR A 115 19.04 -12.23 -19.73
CA THR A 115 18.91 -13.62 -19.25
C THR A 115 18.45 -13.69 -17.79
N ALA A 116 18.91 -12.77 -16.93
CA ALA A 116 18.44 -12.64 -15.57
C ALA A 116 16.94 -12.31 -15.51
N SER A 117 16.47 -11.36 -16.33
CA SER A 117 15.06 -10.99 -16.44
C SER A 117 14.19 -12.19 -16.87
N ILE A 118 14.59 -12.91 -17.93
CA ILE A 118 13.90 -14.11 -18.42
C ILE A 118 13.76 -15.15 -17.31
N ARG A 119 14.86 -15.48 -16.61
CA ARG A 119 14.85 -16.47 -15.53
C ARG A 119 14.00 -16.03 -14.34
N GLN A 120 14.06 -14.76 -13.98
CA GLN A 120 13.29 -14.21 -12.88
C GLN A 120 11.78 -14.25 -13.16
N VAL A 121 11.36 -13.81 -14.34
CA VAL A 121 9.95 -13.83 -14.75
C VAL A 121 9.45 -15.28 -14.82
N TYR A 122 10.21 -16.17 -15.46
CA TYR A 122 9.85 -17.59 -15.57
C TYR A 122 9.73 -18.27 -14.21
N ALA A 123 10.68 -18.08 -13.30
CA ALA A 123 10.63 -18.67 -11.96
C ALA A 123 9.41 -18.20 -11.18
N ARG A 124 9.10 -16.88 -11.23
CA ARG A 124 7.96 -16.28 -10.55
C ARG A 124 6.62 -16.82 -11.08
N GLU A 125 6.46 -16.88 -12.39
CA GLU A 125 5.21 -17.36 -12.99
C GLU A 125 5.04 -18.89 -12.86
N ARG A 126 6.13 -19.65 -12.90
CA ARG A 126 6.10 -21.12 -12.65
C ARG A 126 5.73 -21.43 -11.20
N GLU A 127 6.26 -20.70 -10.24
CA GLU A 127 5.88 -20.83 -8.83
C GLU A 127 4.38 -20.53 -8.65
N LYS A 128 3.86 -19.51 -9.33
CA LYS A 128 2.45 -19.14 -9.34
C LYS A 128 1.57 -20.28 -9.95
N MET A 129 1.96 -20.80 -11.09
CA MET A 129 1.24 -21.91 -11.74
C MET A 129 1.29 -23.20 -10.92
N SER A 130 2.42 -23.51 -10.29
CA SER A 130 2.56 -24.68 -9.40
C SER A 130 1.64 -24.57 -8.19
N ARG A 131 1.52 -23.39 -7.58
CA ARG A 131 0.57 -23.13 -6.48
C ARG A 131 -0.88 -23.28 -6.94
N MET A 132 -1.24 -22.76 -8.13
CA MET A 132 -2.57 -22.95 -8.71
C MET A 132 -2.90 -24.42 -8.98
N ALA A 133 -1.92 -25.20 -9.47
CA ALA A 133 -2.11 -26.64 -9.69
C ALA A 133 -2.32 -27.43 -8.39
N ILE A 134 -1.64 -27.03 -7.30
CA ILE A 134 -1.84 -27.63 -5.97
C ILE A 134 -3.25 -27.31 -5.46
N VAL A 135 -3.68 -26.05 -5.56
CA VAL A 135 -5.03 -25.61 -5.16
C VAL A 135 -6.12 -26.31 -6.00
N ALA A 136 -5.91 -26.46 -7.31
CA ALA A 136 -6.83 -27.17 -8.19
C ALA A 136 -6.89 -28.69 -7.89
N ALA A 137 -5.76 -29.29 -7.49
CA ALA A 137 -5.70 -30.70 -7.08
C ALA A 137 -6.37 -30.93 -5.71
N GLU A 138 -6.24 -29.99 -4.78
CA GLU A 138 -6.92 -30.01 -3.49
C GLU A 138 -8.44 -29.76 -3.63
N ALA A 139 -8.87 -28.95 -4.59
CA ALA A 139 -10.29 -28.73 -4.92
C ALA A 139 -10.98 -29.96 -5.55
N SER A 140 -10.22 -30.86 -6.19
CA SER A 140 -10.75 -32.11 -6.78
C SER A 140 -10.71 -33.30 -5.85
N GLY A 141 -9.98 -33.26 -4.73
CA GLY A 141 -9.96 -34.27 -3.67
C GLY A 141 -10.78 -33.77 -2.49
N GLY A 142 -12.05 -34.14 -2.46
CA GLY A 142 -12.94 -33.76 -1.37
C GLY A 142 -12.42 -34.20 -0.01
N HIS A 143 -12.06 -33.24 0.84
CA HIS A 143 -12.28 -33.16 2.31
C HIS A 143 -11.78 -31.81 2.84
N GLY A 144 -12.70 -30.98 3.30
CA GLY A 144 -12.50 -30.10 4.45
C GLY A 144 -11.45 -28.99 4.32
N GLY A 145 -11.36 -28.29 3.21
CA GLY A 145 -10.80 -26.93 3.20
C GLY A 145 -11.87 -25.99 3.77
N THR A 146 -11.63 -25.39 4.92
CA THR A 146 -12.43 -24.29 5.45
C THR A 146 -12.44 -23.16 4.42
N SER A 147 -13.48 -23.17 3.58
CA SER A 147 -13.91 -21.97 2.86
C SER A 147 -14.05 -20.88 3.93
N LEU A 148 -13.18 -19.87 3.88
CA LEU A 148 -13.36 -18.65 4.61
C LEU A 148 -14.53 -17.90 3.97
N THR A 149 -15.75 -18.41 4.16
CA THR A 149 -16.92 -17.57 4.09
C THR A 149 -16.74 -16.52 5.18
N PRO A 150 -16.84 -15.24 4.87
CA PRO A 150 -16.80 -14.19 5.87
C PRO A 150 -18.00 -14.39 6.80
N SER A 151 -17.77 -15.03 7.93
CA SER A 151 -18.76 -15.14 9.01
C SER A 151 -18.53 -13.99 9.98
N GLY A 152 -18.84 -12.77 9.53
CA GLY A 152 -18.71 -11.56 10.33
C GLY A 152 -18.97 -10.32 9.49
N ASP A 153 -19.31 -9.22 10.14
CA ASP A 153 -19.36 -7.90 9.51
C ASP A 153 -17.96 -7.56 8.92
N PRO A 154 -17.90 -6.88 7.75
CA PRO A 154 -16.63 -6.47 7.17
C PRO A 154 -15.86 -5.58 8.17
N GLY A 155 -14.53 -5.74 8.20
CA GLY A 155 -13.66 -4.97 9.09
C GLY A 155 -13.74 -3.47 8.82
N GLN A 156 -13.43 -2.70 9.85
CA GLN A 156 -13.42 -1.24 9.80
C GLN A 156 -12.18 -0.73 9.07
N VAL A 157 -12.36 0.24 8.16
CA VAL A 157 -11.28 0.94 7.47
C VAL A 157 -11.07 2.32 8.07
N VAL A 158 -9.86 2.58 8.56
CA VAL A 158 -9.46 3.85 9.16
C VAL A 158 -8.32 4.46 8.36
N ALA A 159 -8.56 5.59 7.72
CA ALA A 159 -7.54 6.36 7.03
C ALA A 159 -6.93 7.42 7.95
N VAL A 160 -5.60 7.47 8.05
CA VAL A 160 -4.88 8.51 8.80
C VAL A 160 -4.35 9.53 7.79
N PHE A 161 -4.94 10.70 7.77
CA PHE A 161 -4.68 11.74 6.78
C PHE A 161 -4.32 13.08 7.41
N SER A 162 -3.64 13.92 6.67
CA SER A 162 -3.48 15.36 6.95
C SER A 162 -3.06 16.07 5.66
N PRO A 163 -3.63 17.25 5.35
CA PRO A 163 -3.18 18.08 4.24
C PRO A 163 -1.85 18.80 4.54
N LYS A 164 -1.20 18.47 5.65
CA LYS A 164 0.10 19.02 6.09
C LYS A 164 1.08 17.89 6.33
N GLY A 165 2.29 17.99 5.77
CA GLY A 165 3.40 17.08 6.06
C GLY A 165 3.97 17.28 7.46
N GLY A 166 4.57 16.22 8.05
CA GLY A 166 5.29 16.29 9.32
C GLY A 166 4.43 16.36 10.59
N VAL A 167 3.11 16.20 10.48
CA VAL A 167 2.20 16.21 11.64
C VAL A 167 2.14 14.88 12.41
N GLY A 168 2.83 13.82 11.94
CA GLY A 168 2.93 12.53 12.64
C GLY A 168 1.95 11.45 12.19
N ARG A 169 1.45 11.50 10.94
CA ARG A 169 0.50 10.51 10.37
C ARG A 169 0.99 9.08 10.47
N THR A 170 2.12 8.77 9.85
CA THR A 170 2.72 7.43 9.83
C THR A 170 2.97 6.91 11.26
N THR A 171 3.47 7.81 12.13
CA THR A 171 3.70 7.50 13.54
C THR A 171 2.39 7.14 14.24
N LEU A 172 1.31 7.89 14.02
CA LEU A 172 0.01 7.57 14.59
C LEU A 172 -0.55 6.26 14.01
N ALA A 173 -0.55 6.10 12.69
CA ALA A 173 -1.09 4.92 12.01
C ALA A 173 -0.47 3.62 12.54
N VAL A 174 0.86 3.56 12.61
CA VAL A 174 1.58 2.40 13.11
C VAL A 174 1.28 2.12 14.58
N ASN A 175 1.35 3.14 15.46
CA ASN A 175 1.15 2.93 16.89
C ASN A 175 -0.32 2.68 17.26
N LEU A 176 -1.27 3.23 16.51
CA LEU A 176 -2.71 2.93 16.62
C LEU A 176 -2.98 1.44 16.29
N ALA A 177 -2.42 0.96 15.20
CA ALA A 177 -2.55 -0.43 14.79
C ALA A 177 -1.95 -1.39 15.82
N VAL A 178 -0.75 -1.07 16.33
CA VAL A 178 -0.10 -1.86 17.39
C VAL A 178 -0.94 -1.86 18.65
N ALA A 179 -1.45 -0.70 19.08
CA ALA A 179 -2.32 -0.60 20.25
C ALA A 179 -3.60 -1.45 20.09
N ALA A 180 -4.24 -1.39 18.93
CA ALA A 180 -5.44 -2.17 18.65
C ALA A 180 -5.18 -3.68 18.65
N ALA A 181 -4.04 -4.12 18.12
CA ALA A 181 -3.67 -5.53 18.09
C ALA A 181 -3.29 -6.05 19.49
N THR A 182 -2.41 -5.33 20.21
CA THR A 182 -1.83 -5.83 21.48
C THR A 182 -2.74 -5.66 22.67
N GLU A 183 -3.58 -4.59 22.71
CA GLU A 183 -4.44 -4.28 23.85
C GLU A 183 -5.90 -4.68 23.65
N LEU A 184 -6.38 -4.63 22.41
CA LEU A 184 -7.79 -4.88 22.10
C LEU A 184 -7.97 -6.22 21.37
N GLY A 185 -6.88 -6.97 21.15
CA GLY A 185 -6.91 -8.30 20.54
C GLY A 185 -7.45 -8.31 19.10
N LYS A 186 -7.40 -7.16 18.40
CA LYS A 186 -7.94 -7.03 17.04
C LYS A 186 -7.00 -7.61 15.99
N LYS A 187 -7.57 -8.22 14.96
CA LYS A 187 -6.83 -8.63 13.76
C LYS A 187 -6.62 -7.40 12.87
N VAL A 188 -5.41 -6.83 12.91
CA VAL A 188 -5.11 -5.53 12.31
C VAL A 188 -4.15 -5.66 11.15
N VAL A 189 -4.40 -4.90 10.07
CA VAL A 189 -3.43 -4.67 9.00
C VAL A 189 -3.16 -3.17 8.85
N VAL A 190 -1.88 -2.82 8.67
CA VAL A 190 -1.45 -1.47 8.29
C VAL A 190 -1.12 -1.46 6.81
N VAL A 191 -1.63 -0.47 6.10
CA VAL A 191 -1.34 -0.23 4.68
C VAL A 191 -0.56 1.07 4.56
N ASP A 192 0.60 1.01 3.95
CA ASP A 192 1.37 2.21 3.59
C ASP A 192 0.80 2.81 2.30
N GLY A 193 0.02 3.86 2.45
CA GLY A 193 -0.61 4.61 1.35
C GLY A 193 0.25 5.77 0.83
N SER A 194 1.47 5.93 1.35
CA SER A 194 2.46 6.88 0.83
C SER A 194 3.33 6.20 -0.23
N PHE A 195 2.75 5.91 -1.40
CA PHE A 195 3.30 4.98 -2.38
C PHE A 195 4.66 5.34 -2.96
N GLN A 196 5.02 6.63 -3.02
CA GLN A 196 6.32 7.08 -3.55
C GLN A 196 7.44 7.03 -2.51
N PHE A 197 7.13 7.42 -1.27
CA PHE A 197 8.11 7.53 -0.18
C PHE A 197 7.45 7.07 1.13
N GLY A 198 7.13 5.77 1.20
CA GLY A 198 6.48 5.19 2.36
C GLY A 198 7.46 4.92 3.51
N ASP A 199 7.05 5.27 4.72
CA ASP A 199 7.88 5.16 5.92
C ASP A 199 7.41 4.06 6.90
N VAL A 200 6.29 3.40 6.65
CA VAL A 200 5.76 2.35 7.54
C VAL A 200 6.78 1.23 7.72
N GLY A 201 7.43 0.81 6.63
CA GLY A 201 8.49 -0.20 6.67
C GLY A 201 9.66 0.20 7.57
N VAL A 202 10.08 1.46 7.53
CA VAL A 202 11.17 2.00 8.35
C VAL A 202 10.79 1.98 9.84
N LEU A 203 9.56 2.43 10.18
CA LEU A 203 9.07 2.46 11.55
C LEU A 203 8.91 1.07 12.18
N LEU A 204 8.81 0.04 11.35
CA LEU A 204 8.63 -1.36 11.77
C LEU A 204 9.86 -2.22 11.50
N ASN A 205 10.97 -1.61 11.05
CA ASN A 205 12.19 -2.33 10.66
C ASN A 205 11.92 -3.46 9.66
N LEU A 206 11.02 -3.22 8.69
CA LEU A 206 10.66 -4.12 7.61
C LEU A 206 11.30 -3.65 6.29
N ASN A 207 11.64 -4.61 5.44
CA ASN A 207 12.20 -4.32 4.12
C ASN A 207 11.23 -4.79 3.02
N PRO A 208 10.81 -3.92 2.10
CA PRO A 208 9.82 -4.26 1.06
C PRO A 208 10.35 -5.14 -0.07
N LYS A 209 11.55 -5.70 0.04
CA LYS A 209 12.32 -6.30 -1.08
C LYS A 209 11.54 -7.17 -2.07
N ASN A 210 10.34 -7.70 -1.76
CA ASN A 210 9.59 -8.54 -2.70
C ASN A 210 8.07 -8.60 -2.42
N LYS A 211 7.52 -7.67 -1.61
CA LYS A 211 6.10 -7.71 -1.25
C LYS A 211 5.60 -6.30 -0.95
N SER A 212 4.94 -5.70 -1.91
CA SER A 212 4.37 -4.37 -1.80
C SER A 212 2.98 -4.29 -2.41
N ILE A 213 2.29 -3.20 -2.19
CA ILE A 213 0.99 -2.96 -2.81
C ILE A 213 1.08 -2.92 -4.35
N ALA A 214 2.24 -2.52 -4.93
CA ALA A 214 2.42 -2.48 -6.38
C ALA A 214 2.45 -3.88 -7.02
N ASP A 215 2.82 -4.91 -6.26
CA ASP A 215 2.76 -6.30 -6.71
C ASP A 215 1.32 -6.84 -6.65
N LEU A 216 0.51 -6.34 -5.71
CA LEU A 216 -0.84 -6.81 -5.46
C LEU A 216 -1.90 -6.17 -6.39
N VAL A 217 -1.77 -4.87 -6.70
CA VAL A 217 -2.75 -4.13 -7.50
C VAL A 217 -2.98 -4.77 -8.88
N PRO A 218 -1.94 -5.08 -9.68
CA PRO A 218 -2.13 -5.72 -10.97
C PRO A 218 -2.77 -7.12 -10.88
N GLU A 219 -2.54 -7.83 -9.78
CA GLU A 219 -3.13 -9.15 -9.56
C GLU A 219 -4.65 -9.06 -9.31
N LEU A 220 -5.08 -8.08 -8.52
CA LEU A 220 -6.49 -7.90 -8.19
C LEU A 220 -7.29 -7.23 -9.32
N GLU A 221 -6.65 -6.57 -10.28
CA GLU A 221 -7.33 -6.00 -11.46
C GLU A 221 -7.67 -7.04 -12.52
N GLN A 222 -7.09 -8.24 -12.47
CA GLN A 222 -7.40 -9.33 -13.39
C GLN A 222 -8.70 -10.05 -12.97
N PRO A 223 -9.63 -10.33 -13.91
CA PRO A 223 -10.85 -11.10 -13.61
C PRO A 223 -10.52 -12.52 -13.13
N GLY A 224 -11.09 -12.94 -12.00
CA GLY A 224 -10.95 -14.31 -11.46
C GLY A 224 -9.82 -14.50 -10.44
N HIS A 225 -9.09 -13.46 -10.07
CA HIS A 225 -8.13 -13.53 -8.96
C HIS A 225 -8.82 -13.19 -7.64
N GLU A 226 -8.94 -14.19 -6.79
CA GLU A 226 -9.59 -14.06 -5.49
C GLU A 226 -8.61 -13.61 -4.37
N VAL A 227 -9.19 -13.28 -3.23
CA VAL A 227 -8.61 -12.72 -2.00
C VAL A 227 -7.42 -13.52 -1.42
N GLU A 228 -7.16 -14.74 -1.90
CA GLU A 228 -6.08 -15.63 -1.39
C GLU A 228 -4.66 -15.08 -1.64
N SER A 229 -4.46 -14.28 -2.68
CA SER A 229 -3.16 -13.64 -2.97
C SER A 229 -2.77 -12.58 -1.94
N ILE A 230 -3.74 -11.96 -1.25
CA ILE A 230 -3.49 -10.92 -0.25
C ILE A 230 -2.68 -11.45 0.94
N ASP A 231 -3.02 -12.64 1.43
CA ASP A 231 -2.33 -13.25 2.58
C ASP A 231 -0.84 -13.49 2.31
N THR A 232 -0.46 -13.65 1.05
CA THR A 232 0.95 -13.82 0.65
C THR A 232 1.72 -12.51 0.55
N MET A 233 1.03 -11.39 0.33
CA MET A 233 1.63 -10.06 0.12
C MET A 233 1.75 -9.24 1.41
N VAL A 234 0.96 -9.54 2.43
CA VAL A 234 1.08 -8.89 3.73
C VAL A 234 2.15 -9.54 4.60
N ILE A 235 2.94 -8.74 5.28
CA ILE A 235 4.06 -9.17 6.12
C ILE A 235 3.58 -9.26 7.57
N ASN A 236 3.83 -10.39 8.23
CA ASN A 236 3.56 -10.51 9.66
C ASN A 236 4.65 -9.80 10.46
N HIS A 237 4.26 -8.92 11.37
CA HIS A 237 5.17 -8.24 12.30
C HIS A 237 5.04 -8.79 13.72
N SER A 238 6.15 -8.78 14.46
CA SER A 238 6.22 -9.31 15.85
C SER A 238 5.29 -8.59 16.85
N ALA A 239 4.82 -7.40 16.54
CA ALA A 239 3.81 -6.66 17.30
C ALA A 239 2.38 -7.20 17.12
N GLY A 240 2.17 -8.34 16.46
CA GLY A 240 0.84 -8.92 16.24
C GLY A 240 0.02 -8.24 15.14
N ILE A 241 0.60 -7.33 14.37
CA ILE A 241 0.00 -6.68 13.21
C ILE A 241 0.48 -7.30 11.90
N ARG A 242 -0.31 -7.14 10.84
CA ARG A 242 0.09 -7.40 9.48
C ARG A 242 0.35 -6.08 8.75
N VAL A 243 1.23 -6.09 7.76
CA VAL A 243 1.67 -4.87 7.08
C VAL A 243 1.69 -5.07 5.57
N LEU A 244 1.05 -4.20 4.82
CA LEU A 244 1.18 -4.06 3.38
C LEU A 244 2.01 -2.81 3.10
N LEU A 245 3.21 -3.02 2.58
CA LEU A 245 4.20 -1.95 2.38
C LEU A 245 3.96 -1.18 1.08
N ALA A 246 4.41 0.06 1.06
CA ALA A 246 4.59 0.84 -0.16
C ALA A 246 5.63 0.18 -1.08
N PRO A 247 5.65 0.50 -2.39
CA PRO A 247 6.65 0.04 -3.33
C PRO A 247 8.07 0.38 -2.89
N PRO A 248 9.07 -0.44 -3.26
CA PRO A 248 10.47 -0.18 -2.94
C PRO A 248 11.08 1.00 -3.72
N SER A 249 10.44 1.45 -4.80
CA SER A 249 10.86 2.59 -5.60
C SER A 249 9.69 3.47 -6.05
N PRO A 250 9.90 4.79 -6.21
CA PRO A 250 8.85 5.73 -6.61
C PRO A 250 8.23 5.41 -7.98
N GLU A 251 8.99 4.84 -8.91
CA GLU A 251 8.53 4.48 -10.25
C GLU A 251 7.43 3.42 -10.19
N MET A 252 7.54 2.47 -9.27
CA MET A 252 6.52 1.44 -9.07
C MET A 252 5.20 2.00 -8.50
N ALA A 253 5.23 3.19 -7.91
CA ALA A 253 4.00 3.84 -7.43
C ALA A 253 3.05 4.21 -8.57
N GLU A 254 3.54 4.38 -9.80
CA GLU A 254 2.73 4.66 -10.98
C GLU A 254 1.88 3.47 -11.43
N LEU A 255 2.23 2.27 -10.99
CA LEU A 255 1.43 1.05 -11.24
C LEU A 255 0.17 0.98 -10.36
N ILE A 256 0.09 1.85 -9.35
CA ILE A 256 -1.00 1.81 -8.36
C ILE A 256 -2.14 2.71 -8.83
N THR A 257 -3.21 2.09 -9.29
CA THR A 257 -4.40 2.78 -9.74
C THR A 257 -5.39 3.05 -8.59
N PRO A 258 -6.25 4.08 -8.67
CA PRO A 258 -7.31 4.32 -7.69
C PRO A 258 -8.27 3.13 -7.53
N SER A 259 -8.60 2.44 -8.64
CA SER A 259 -9.44 1.23 -8.63
C SER A 259 -8.75 0.07 -7.94
N GLY A 260 -7.44 -0.13 -8.20
CA GLY A 260 -6.64 -1.16 -7.56
C GLY A 260 -6.55 -0.96 -6.04
N VAL A 261 -6.31 0.28 -5.60
CA VAL A 261 -6.31 0.62 -4.16
C VAL A 261 -7.65 0.29 -3.50
N LYS A 262 -8.79 0.66 -4.13
CA LYS A 262 -10.11 0.31 -3.59
C LYS A 262 -10.29 -1.19 -3.44
N ARG A 263 -9.90 -1.98 -4.46
CA ARG A 263 -9.98 -3.46 -4.40
C ARG A 263 -9.09 -4.05 -3.30
N VAL A 264 -7.88 -3.52 -3.13
CA VAL A 264 -6.98 -3.95 -2.05
C VAL A 264 -7.61 -3.69 -0.68
N ILE A 265 -8.15 -2.50 -0.45
CA ILE A 265 -8.81 -2.14 0.83
C ILE A 265 -10.02 -3.06 1.08
N GLU A 266 -10.89 -3.25 0.08
CA GLU A 266 -12.06 -4.13 0.20
C GLU A 266 -11.66 -5.57 0.51
N ALA A 267 -10.63 -6.08 -0.11
CA ALA A 267 -10.17 -7.43 0.14
C ALA A 267 -9.51 -7.59 1.54
N LEU A 268 -8.79 -6.56 2.02
CA LEU A 268 -8.20 -6.54 3.36
C LEU A 268 -9.27 -6.49 4.46
N ARG A 269 -10.36 -5.72 4.27
CA ARG A 269 -11.46 -5.64 5.26
C ARG A 269 -12.27 -6.93 5.39
N LEU A 270 -12.22 -7.82 4.40
CA LEU A 270 -12.84 -9.14 4.49
C LEU A 270 -12.05 -10.11 5.39
N THR A 271 -10.75 -9.85 5.57
CA THR A 271 -9.83 -10.73 6.29
C THR A 271 -9.31 -10.17 7.61
N HIS A 272 -9.52 -8.88 7.88
CA HIS A 272 -9.07 -8.17 9.08
C HIS A 272 -10.21 -7.39 9.72
N GLU A 273 -10.21 -7.29 11.05
CA GLU A 273 -11.20 -6.51 11.80
C GLU A 273 -10.94 -5.00 11.71
N LEU A 274 -9.67 -4.61 11.50
CA LEU A 274 -9.25 -3.23 11.39
C LEU A 274 -8.19 -3.08 10.30
N VAL A 275 -8.46 -2.22 9.32
CA VAL A 275 -7.52 -1.81 8.26
C VAL A 275 -7.12 -0.36 8.54
N VAL A 276 -5.86 -0.11 8.89
CA VAL A 276 -5.33 1.24 9.13
C VAL A 276 -4.50 1.66 7.91
N VAL A 277 -4.88 2.73 7.23
CA VAL A 277 -4.19 3.22 6.04
C VAL A 277 -3.45 4.52 6.38
N ASP A 278 -2.11 4.52 6.27
CA ASP A 278 -1.30 5.72 6.36
C ASP A 278 -1.32 6.47 5.03
N CYS A 279 -1.95 7.66 4.98
CA CYS A 279 -2.11 8.41 3.76
C CYS A 279 -0.98 9.43 3.54
N THR A 280 -0.66 9.72 2.27
CA THR A 280 0.20 10.86 1.92
C THR A 280 -0.48 12.20 2.23
N ALA A 281 0.30 13.31 2.24
CA ALA A 281 -0.25 14.67 2.40
C ALA A 281 -0.87 15.21 1.09
N PHE A 282 -0.59 14.58 -0.03
CA PHE A 282 -1.08 15.01 -1.33
C PHE A 282 -2.50 14.49 -1.57
N PHE A 283 -3.37 15.38 -2.04
CA PHE A 283 -4.75 15.08 -2.37
C PHE A 283 -4.86 14.69 -3.85
N ASN A 284 -4.36 13.51 -4.19
CA ASN A 284 -4.41 12.92 -5.53
C ASN A 284 -5.49 11.84 -5.61
N ASP A 285 -5.71 11.29 -6.80
CA ASP A 285 -6.78 10.31 -7.08
C ASP A 285 -6.66 9.04 -6.22
N THR A 286 -5.44 8.55 -5.97
CA THR A 286 -5.24 7.38 -5.12
C THR A 286 -5.54 7.68 -3.65
N THR A 287 -5.14 8.85 -3.15
CA THR A 287 -5.49 9.31 -1.80
C THR A 287 -6.99 9.50 -1.66
N LEU A 288 -7.64 10.10 -2.66
CA LEU A 288 -9.09 10.26 -2.69
C LEU A 288 -9.79 8.89 -2.65
N ALA A 289 -9.30 7.91 -3.41
CA ALA A 289 -9.81 6.54 -3.40
C ALA A 289 -9.70 5.87 -2.01
N ILE A 290 -8.60 6.10 -1.28
CA ILE A 290 -8.43 5.63 0.10
C ILE A 290 -9.44 6.30 1.04
N LEU A 291 -9.55 7.65 0.97
CA LEU A 291 -10.44 8.41 1.84
C LEU A 291 -11.91 8.08 1.58
N ASP A 292 -12.29 7.84 0.32
CA ASP A 292 -13.63 7.38 -0.05
C ASP A 292 -13.95 6.00 0.55
N SER A 293 -12.99 5.07 0.51
CA SER A 293 -13.16 3.69 1.00
C SER A 293 -13.14 3.59 2.53
N ALA A 294 -12.66 4.63 3.23
CA ALA A 294 -12.55 4.63 4.68
C ALA A 294 -13.92 4.80 5.35
N ASP A 295 -14.16 4.06 6.42
CA ASP A 295 -15.31 4.26 7.33
C ASP A 295 -15.06 5.44 8.27
N THR A 296 -13.79 5.68 8.63
CA THR A 296 -13.36 6.81 9.46
C THR A 296 -12.08 7.42 8.92
N ILE A 297 -12.05 8.75 8.83
CA ILE A 297 -10.85 9.52 8.47
C ILE A 297 -10.34 10.24 9.71
N LEU A 298 -9.21 9.80 10.26
CA LEU A 298 -8.50 10.49 11.31
C LEU A 298 -7.67 11.61 10.69
N THR A 299 -8.17 12.83 10.79
CA THR A 299 -7.52 13.97 10.16
C THR A 299 -6.66 14.71 11.17
N MET A 300 -5.35 14.61 11.00
CA MET A 300 -4.37 15.15 11.94
C MET A 300 -4.03 16.60 11.67
N LEU A 301 -3.92 17.39 12.73
CA LEU A 301 -3.42 18.76 12.70
C LEU A 301 -2.48 19.03 13.89
N SER A 302 -1.70 20.10 13.78
CA SER A 302 -0.82 20.62 14.82
C SER A 302 -1.14 22.09 15.11
N LEU A 303 -0.65 22.63 16.24
CA LEU A 303 -0.83 24.02 16.67
C LEU A 303 0.04 25.00 15.82
N GLU A 304 -0.14 24.94 14.49
CA GLU A 304 0.54 25.79 13.51
C GLU A 304 -0.48 26.44 12.58
N ILE A 305 -0.30 27.72 12.28
CA ILE A 305 -1.22 28.49 11.41
C ILE A 305 -1.40 27.82 10.04
N THR A 306 -0.32 27.29 9.46
CA THR A 306 -0.37 26.62 8.16
C THR A 306 -1.14 25.30 8.22
N SER A 307 -1.05 24.54 9.33
CA SER A 307 -1.82 23.33 9.57
C SER A 307 -3.32 23.64 9.68
N ILE A 308 -3.66 24.67 10.47
CA ILE A 308 -5.05 25.12 10.66
C ILE A 308 -5.67 25.60 9.34
N LYS A 309 -4.96 26.43 8.57
CA LYS A 309 -5.39 26.90 7.25
C LYS A 309 -5.69 25.74 6.30
N ASN A 310 -4.73 24.79 6.18
CA ASN A 310 -4.89 23.65 5.28
C ASN A 310 -6.01 22.72 5.72
N MET A 311 -6.20 22.57 7.04
CA MET A 311 -7.31 21.79 7.60
C MET A 311 -8.66 22.39 7.21
N ARG A 312 -8.82 23.72 7.30
CA ARG A 312 -10.06 24.39 6.90
C ARG A 312 -10.37 24.13 5.42
N LEU A 313 -9.37 24.30 4.55
CA LEU A 313 -9.54 24.02 3.11
C LEU A 313 -9.92 22.55 2.84
N PHE A 314 -9.32 21.62 3.58
CA PHE A 314 -9.67 20.21 3.45
C PHE A 314 -11.11 19.94 3.88
N LEU A 315 -11.58 20.53 4.97
CA LEU A 315 -12.97 20.36 5.42
C LEU A 315 -13.98 20.95 4.43
N GLU A 316 -13.66 22.10 3.82
CA GLU A 316 -14.49 22.69 2.74
C GLU A 316 -14.60 21.73 1.54
N VAL A 317 -13.50 21.04 1.16
CA VAL A 317 -13.51 20.03 0.09
C VAL A 317 -14.29 18.79 0.52
N ALA A 318 -14.12 18.34 1.75
CA ALA A 318 -14.81 17.19 2.31
C ALA A 318 -16.35 17.38 2.32
N ASP A 319 -16.82 18.59 2.65
CA ASP A 319 -18.24 18.96 2.57
C ASP A 319 -18.75 18.92 1.13
N GLN A 320 -17.95 19.40 0.16
CA GLN A 320 -18.30 19.33 -1.27
C GLN A 320 -18.37 17.89 -1.80
N LEU A 321 -17.52 16.99 -1.26
CA LEU A 321 -17.55 15.57 -1.60
C LEU A 321 -18.67 14.79 -0.90
N GLY A 322 -19.44 15.44 -0.03
CA GLY A 322 -20.54 14.84 0.70
C GLY A 322 -20.10 13.85 1.81
N TRP A 323 -18.87 13.98 2.30
CA TRP A 323 -18.46 13.14 3.41
C TRP A 323 -19.17 13.58 4.68
N GLU A 324 -19.99 12.68 5.22
CA GLU A 324 -20.80 12.96 6.40
C GLU A 324 -19.94 13.34 7.63
N GLY A 325 -20.45 14.22 8.49
CA GLY A 325 -19.73 14.77 9.64
C GLY A 325 -19.18 13.72 10.61
N GLY A 326 -19.77 12.52 10.66
CA GLY A 326 -19.29 11.40 11.47
C GLY A 326 -18.08 10.65 10.91
N LYS A 327 -17.83 10.74 9.60
CA LYS A 327 -16.71 10.07 8.92
C LYS A 327 -15.37 10.70 9.26
N ILE A 328 -15.31 12.01 9.48
CA ILE A 328 -14.09 12.76 9.76
C ILE A 328 -13.96 12.99 11.27
N ARG A 329 -12.82 12.59 11.84
CA ARG A 329 -12.44 12.89 13.22
C ARG A 329 -11.18 13.75 13.23
N LEU A 330 -11.22 14.88 13.94
CA LEU A 330 -10.11 15.81 14.07
C LEU A 330 -9.21 15.41 15.23
N ILE A 331 -7.96 15.08 14.93
CA ILE A 331 -6.96 14.68 15.90
C ILE A 331 -5.91 15.78 16.02
N LEU A 332 -5.86 16.46 17.16
CA LEU A 332 -4.84 17.46 17.44
C LEU A 332 -3.61 16.80 18.05
N ASN A 333 -2.55 16.70 17.28
CA ASN A 333 -1.27 16.20 17.75
C ASN A 333 -0.42 17.29 18.38
N ARG A 334 0.41 16.93 19.38
CA ARG A 334 1.23 17.87 20.18
C ARG A 334 0.38 18.97 20.83
N ALA A 335 -0.75 18.58 21.39
CA ALA A 335 -1.79 19.49 21.90
C ALA A 335 -1.33 20.35 23.11
N ASP A 336 -0.31 19.90 23.83
CA ASP A 336 0.31 20.55 24.97
C ASP A 336 1.48 21.48 24.61
N SER A 337 1.77 21.65 23.31
CA SER A 337 2.87 22.49 22.83
C SER A 337 2.59 23.97 23.17
N ALA A 338 3.49 24.61 23.90
CA ALA A 338 3.38 26.02 24.27
C ALA A 338 3.74 26.97 23.11
N LEU A 339 3.04 26.84 21.96
CA LEU A 339 3.31 27.59 20.72
C LEU A 339 2.45 28.85 20.56
N GLY A 340 1.76 29.30 21.64
CA GLY A 340 0.94 30.52 21.62
C GLY A 340 -0.45 30.37 20.98
N ILE A 341 -0.80 29.21 20.43
CA ILE A 341 -2.12 28.90 19.88
C ILE A 341 -2.80 27.90 20.82
N ARG A 342 -4.02 28.21 21.25
CA ARG A 342 -4.80 27.30 22.12
C ARG A 342 -5.75 26.43 21.31
N VAL A 343 -6.13 25.28 21.85
CA VAL A 343 -7.09 24.36 21.21
C VAL A 343 -8.40 25.10 20.84
N GLN A 344 -8.90 25.97 21.73
CA GLN A 344 -10.10 26.76 21.46
C GLN A 344 -9.96 27.71 20.26
N ASP A 345 -8.76 28.26 20.05
CA ASP A 345 -8.49 29.15 18.92
C ASP A 345 -8.48 28.34 17.60
N VAL A 346 -7.98 27.08 17.64
CA VAL A 346 -8.05 26.13 16.52
C VAL A 346 -9.50 25.81 16.19
N GLU A 347 -10.28 25.37 17.19
CA GLU A 347 -11.70 25.00 17.02
C GLU A 347 -12.53 26.15 16.47
N HIS A 348 -12.29 27.38 16.95
CA HIS A 348 -12.95 28.58 16.43
C HIS A 348 -12.57 28.87 14.98
N SER A 349 -11.29 28.70 14.62
CA SER A 349 -10.79 28.97 13.27
C SER A 349 -11.30 27.98 12.23
N ILE A 350 -11.44 26.70 12.58
CA ILE A 350 -11.92 25.64 11.68
C ILE A 350 -13.42 25.41 11.74
N GLY A 351 -14.14 26.05 12.70
CA GLY A 351 -15.58 25.91 12.90
C GLY A 351 -16.04 24.53 13.39
N ARG A 352 -15.12 23.71 13.92
CA ARG A 352 -15.38 22.33 14.36
C ARG A 352 -14.55 21.99 15.58
N LYS A 353 -15.11 21.19 16.49
CA LYS A 353 -14.40 20.71 17.68
C LYS A 353 -13.34 19.66 17.33
N VAL A 354 -12.28 19.64 18.12
CA VAL A 354 -11.27 18.60 18.11
C VAL A 354 -11.86 17.37 18.81
N ASP A 355 -11.85 16.22 18.15
CA ASP A 355 -12.40 14.99 18.69
C ASP A 355 -11.47 14.34 19.70
N GLU A 356 -10.15 14.35 19.43
CA GLU A 356 -9.12 13.78 20.30
C GLU A 356 -7.84 14.59 20.28
N THR A 357 -7.10 14.55 21.39
CA THR A 357 -5.80 15.20 21.52
C THR A 357 -4.72 14.20 21.89
N ILE A 358 -3.53 14.39 21.32
CA ILE A 358 -2.34 13.60 21.61
C ILE A 358 -1.25 14.55 22.12
N VAL A 359 -0.66 14.22 23.27
CA VAL A 359 0.40 15.03 23.88
C VAL A 359 1.70 14.96 23.06
N SER A 360 2.57 15.96 23.26
CA SER A 360 3.90 15.99 22.67
C SER A 360 4.86 15.15 23.52
N ASP A 361 5.41 14.10 22.95
CA ASP A 361 6.54 13.36 23.52
C ASP A 361 7.63 13.13 22.46
N GLY A 362 8.26 14.23 22.06
CA GLY A 362 9.30 14.20 21.02
C GLY A 362 10.46 13.25 21.36
N ARG A 363 10.80 13.10 22.65
CA ARG A 363 11.90 12.21 23.07
C ARG A 363 11.55 10.74 22.83
N SER A 364 10.42 10.28 23.35
CA SER A 364 9.99 8.87 23.18
C SER A 364 9.71 8.54 21.73
N VAL A 365 9.05 9.44 21.01
CA VAL A 365 8.70 9.25 19.58
C VAL A 365 9.95 9.20 18.70
N VAL A 366 10.86 10.17 18.79
CA VAL A 366 12.10 10.19 17.98
C VAL A 366 13.01 9.02 18.32
N TYR A 367 13.11 8.65 19.59
CA TYR A 367 13.91 7.50 20.00
C TYR A 367 13.37 6.19 19.41
N ALA A 368 12.06 6.01 19.41
CA ALA A 368 11.37 4.87 18.84
C ALA A 368 11.55 4.80 17.31
N LEU A 369 11.36 5.93 16.62
CA LEU A 369 11.55 6.07 15.18
C LEU A 369 12.95 5.63 14.73
N ASN A 370 13.99 6.14 15.41
CA ASN A 370 15.39 5.83 15.08
C ASN A 370 15.77 4.37 15.32
N ARG A 371 14.97 3.61 16.05
CA ARG A 371 15.18 2.19 16.32
C ARG A 371 14.30 1.27 15.46
N GLY A 372 13.38 1.81 14.69
CA GLY A 372 12.39 1.02 13.96
C GLY A 372 11.49 0.19 14.88
N VAL A 373 11.19 0.71 16.08
CA VAL A 373 10.31 0.07 17.07
C VAL A 373 9.20 1.03 17.45
N PRO A 374 7.93 0.67 17.30
CA PRO A 374 6.82 1.53 17.70
C PRO A 374 6.93 1.98 19.17
N PHE A 375 6.68 3.26 19.44
CA PHE A 375 6.81 3.81 20.80
C PHE A 375 5.80 3.16 21.76
N PHE A 376 4.67 2.71 21.26
CA PHE A 376 3.67 2.00 22.05
C PHE A 376 4.22 0.71 22.68
N LEU A 377 5.12 0.01 22.00
CA LEU A 377 5.81 -1.16 22.54
C LEU A 377 6.93 -0.81 23.49
N SER A 378 7.68 0.26 23.17
CA SER A 378 8.88 0.63 23.95
C SER A 378 8.56 1.43 25.21
N ASN A 379 7.44 2.17 25.25
CA ASN A 379 7.01 3.00 26.38
C ASN A 379 5.48 3.06 26.50
N ARG A 380 4.90 1.94 26.91
CA ARG A 380 3.45 1.75 26.99
C ARG A 380 2.75 2.68 27.99
N GLU A 381 3.44 3.01 29.09
CA GLU A 381 2.90 3.86 30.16
C GLU A 381 3.02 5.35 29.87
N ALA A 382 3.77 5.74 28.82
CA ALA A 382 3.87 7.14 28.44
C ALA A 382 2.50 7.73 28.07
N GLN A 383 2.28 9.00 28.40
CA GLN A 383 1.00 9.67 28.12
C GLN A 383 0.63 9.61 26.63
N VAL A 384 1.60 9.76 25.72
CA VAL A 384 1.40 9.64 24.28
C VAL A 384 0.86 8.25 23.89
N SER A 385 1.35 7.18 24.53
CA SER A 385 0.87 5.81 24.32
C SER A 385 -0.55 5.61 24.86
N GLN A 386 -0.86 6.21 26.02
CA GLN A 386 -2.19 6.16 26.60
C GLN A 386 -3.22 6.93 25.76
N ASP A 387 -2.83 8.07 25.17
CA ASP A 387 -3.69 8.83 24.25
C ASP A 387 -4.00 8.03 22.98
N VAL A 388 -2.99 7.34 22.41
CA VAL A 388 -3.18 6.45 21.24
C VAL A 388 -4.08 5.26 21.61
N LEU A 389 -3.92 4.66 22.79
CA LEU A 389 -4.79 3.57 23.25
C LEU A 389 -6.23 4.03 23.44
N ARG A 390 -6.44 5.23 24.01
CA ARG A 390 -7.78 5.83 24.15
C ARG A 390 -8.44 6.00 22.78
N LEU A 391 -7.70 6.53 21.79
CA LEU A 391 -8.17 6.66 20.42
C LEU A 391 -8.52 5.29 19.81
N ALA A 392 -7.69 4.27 20.00
CA ALA A 392 -7.95 2.91 19.53
C ALA A 392 -9.26 2.35 20.11
N ARG A 393 -9.47 2.48 21.41
CA ARG A 393 -10.71 2.04 22.07
C ARG A 393 -11.96 2.75 21.53
N THR A 394 -11.86 4.06 21.32
CA THR A 394 -12.96 4.85 20.75
C THR A 394 -13.32 4.40 19.35
N LEU A 395 -12.33 4.02 18.54
CA LEU A 395 -12.54 3.54 17.15
C LEU A 395 -13.23 2.17 17.11
N VAL A 396 -12.83 1.24 17.97
CA VAL A 396 -13.44 -0.11 17.98
C VAL A 396 -14.72 -0.20 18.80
N GLY A 397 -15.27 0.93 19.26
CA GLY A 397 -16.58 1.00 19.95
C GLY A 397 -16.56 0.54 21.41
N GLU A 398 -15.39 0.35 22.03
CA GLU A 398 -15.31 0.14 23.47
C GLU A 398 -15.66 1.46 24.18
N ARG A 399 -16.71 1.46 24.99
CA ARG A 399 -17.05 2.62 25.83
C ARG A 399 -15.93 2.89 26.81
N VAL A 400 -15.17 3.95 26.57
CA VAL A 400 -14.18 4.43 27.53
C VAL A 400 -14.95 4.98 28.72
N HIS A 401 -14.93 4.28 29.87
CA HIS A 401 -15.29 4.88 31.15
C HIS A 401 -14.18 5.92 31.45
N VAL A 402 -14.40 7.16 31.03
CA VAL A 402 -13.60 8.29 31.51
C VAL A 402 -14.00 8.43 32.99
N ALA A 403 -13.13 7.96 33.89
CA ALA A 403 -13.22 8.35 35.28
C ALA A 403 -13.21 9.88 35.31
N PRO A 404 -14.17 10.55 35.93
CA PRO A 404 -14.20 11.99 35.99
C PRO A 404 -12.87 12.45 36.60
N THR A 405 -12.09 13.19 35.87
CA THR A 405 -10.96 13.94 36.41
C THR A 405 -11.50 14.71 37.59
N ALA A 406 -11.01 14.39 38.78
CA ALA A 406 -11.46 15.02 40.04
C ALA A 406 -11.37 16.53 39.82
N ALA A 407 -12.53 17.16 39.69
CA ALA A 407 -12.62 18.62 39.66
C ALA A 407 -11.88 19.13 40.89
N GLU A 408 -10.81 19.89 40.70
CA GLU A 408 -10.10 20.51 41.81
C GLU A 408 -11.15 21.28 42.63
N ASP A 409 -11.25 20.93 43.91
CA ASP A 409 -12.19 21.53 44.87
C ASP A 409 -11.96 23.06 44.83
N PRO A 410 -12.98 23.85 44.46
CA PRO A 410 -12.86 25.31 44.38
C PRO A 410 -12.34 25.96 45.66
N ARG A 411 -12.49 25.26 46.81
CA ARG A 411 -12.01 25.71 48.10
C ARG A 411 -10.48 25.63 48.26
N LYS A 412 -9.78 24.75 47.53
CA LYS A 412 -8.30 24.68 47.55
C LYS A 412 -7.64 25.74 46.68
N VAL A 413 -8.33 26.25 45.66
CA VAL A 413 -7.84 27.36 44.82
C VAL A 413 -7.93 28.69 45.54
N ALA A 414 -8.92 28.89 46.39
CA ALA A 414 -9.09 30.10 47.20
C ALA A 414 -8.01 30.25 48.29
N GLN A 415 -7.56 29.14 48.90
CA GLN A 415 -6.51 29.16 49.92
C GLN A 415 -5.10 29.46 49.37
N LYS A 416 -4.81 29.09 48.12
CA LYS A 416 -3.54 29.42 47.49
C LYS A 416 -3.42 30.90 47.07
N LYS A 417 -4.53 31.59 46.81
CA LYS A 417 -4.53 33.01 46.46
C LYS A 417 -4.39 33.95 47.67
N SER A 418 -4.72 33.51 48.88
CA SER A 418 -4.55 34.34 50.08
C SER A 418 -3.13 34.35 50.66
N LEU A 419 -2.26 33.42 50.24
CA LEU A 419 -0.89 33.32 50.74
C LEU A 419 0.14 34.17 49.88
N PHE A 420 -0.30 34.76 48.77
CA PHE A 420 0.55 35.63 47.90
C PHE A 420 0.12 37.10 47.91
N ALA A 421 -0.77 37.53 48.76
CA ALA A 421 -1.22 38.93 48.84
C ALA A 421 -0.48 39.77 49.87
N TRP A 422 0.65 39.29 50.42
CA TRP A 422 1.52 40.06 51.32
C TRP A 422 3.00 39.77 50.97
N ARG A 423 3.49 40.49 49.96
CA ARG A 423 4.89 41.03 49.88
C ARG A 423 4.99 41.97 48.70
#